data_63009ab578419f8869b8c55b136fedc6
#
_entry.id   63009ab578419f8869b8c55b136fedc6
#
_cell.length_a   1.000
_cell.length_b   1.000
_cell.length_c   1.000
_cell.angle_alpha   90.00
_cell.angle_beta   90.00
_cell.angle_gamma   90.00
#
_symmetry.space_group_name_H-M   'P 1'
#
loop_
_entity.id
_entity.type
_entity.pdbx_description
1 polymer ?
#
loop_
_entity_poly.entity_id
_entity_poly.type
_entity_poly.pdbx_seq_one_letter_code
_entity_poly.pdbx_strand_id
1 'polypeptide(L)'
;MAHRYNWTPRFEPVDNNPYLADFYADMPRWSFNLQIYFLNKRFKEVVEISQSTDTLIQDRTIFEDARIFAPNLHDQGMMSDRDFANYTDLFDLMMSLVKLPDLMIYIRSSIPTLVSQIAKRGREYEQSIRLDYLQGLEKRYEEWIATYKGPLIIVDGDNCKFGDRPEDFQQVCELIDQKLYGLFPLE
;
A
#
# COMPACT_ATOMS: atom_id res chain seq x y z
N MET A 1 -10.11 3.84 12.64
CA MET A 1 -9.51 2.67 13.31
C MET A 1 -8.50 3.09 14.38
N ALA A 2 -7.47 3.86 14.08
CA ALA A 2 -6.50 4.30 15.08
C ALA A 2 -7.14 4.84 16.37
N HIS A 3 -8.08 5.78 16.27
CA HIS A 3 -8.80 6.32 17.42
C HIS A 3 -9.66 5.27 18.17
N ARG A 4 -10.32 4.35 17.45
CA ARG A 4 -11.18 3.30 18.06
C ARG A 4 -10.38 2.32 18.91
N TYR A 5 -9.17 1.96 18.46
CA TYR A 5 -8.31 0.96 19.09
C TYR A 5 -7.16 1.57 19.91
N ASN A 6 -7.06 2.89 19.96
CA ASN A 6 -5.90 3.60 20.53
C ASN A 6 -4.57 3.16 19.89
N TRP A 7 -4.58 2.90 18.58
CA TRP A 7 -3.38 2.57 17.81
C TRP A 7 -2.70 3.83 17.29
N THR A 8 -1.39 3.81 17.20
CA THR A 8 -0.63 4.92 16.65
C THR A 8 -0.64 4.89 15.12
N PRO A 9 -1.22 5.90 14.42
CA PRO A 9 -1.27 5.90 12.97
C PRO A 9 0.08 6.30 12.35
N ARG A 10 0.42 5.66 11.23
CA ARG A 10 1.52 6.01 10.33
C ARG A 10 0.94 6.22 8.93
N PHE A 11 1.02 7.45 8.45
CA PHE A 11 0.48 7.83 7.14
C PHE A 11 1.54 7.72 6.05
N GLU A 12 1.08 7.52 4.80
CA GLU A 12 1.95 7.49 3.65
C GLU A 12 2.73 8.80 3.51
N PRO A 13 4.07 8.76 3.33
CA PRO A 13 4.91 9.95 3.25
C PRO A 13 4.85 10.60 1.85
N VAL A 14 3.67 11.05 1.42
CA VAL A 14 3.47 11.74 0.14
C VAL A 14 3.76 13.23 0.22
N ASP A 15 3.56 13.82 1.40
CA ASP A 15 3.83 15.24 1.62
C ASP A 15 5.34 15.51 1.57
N ASN A 16 5.73 16.54 0.80
CA ASN A 16 7.13 16.91 0.57
C ASN A 16 7.98 15.82 -0.13
N ASN A 17 7.36 14.90 -0.89
CA ASN A 17 8.10 13.97 -1.72
C ASN A 17 8.72 14.72 -2.91
N PRO A 18 10.08 14.78 -3.01
CA PRO A 18 10.75 15.60 -4.01
C PRO A 18 10.67 15.04 -5.43
N TYR A 19 10.22 13.79 -5.59
CA TYR A 19 10.18 13.09 -6.88
C TYR A 19 8.77 12.92 -7.44
N LEU A 20 7.72 13.12 -6.63
CA LEU A 20 6.38 12.69 -7.01
C LEU A 20 5.81 13.49 -8.19
N ALA A 21 5.98 14.81 -8.20
CA ALA A 21 5.54 15.64 -9.31
C ALA A 21 6.34 15.37 -10.60
N ASP A 22 7.66 15.25 -10.47
CA ASP A 22 8.56 14.94 -11.59
C ASP A 22 8.26 13.55 -12.17
N PHE A 23 7.95 12.57 -11.33
CA PHE A 23 7.55 11.23 -11.75
C PHE A 23 6.29 11.25 -12.62
N TYR A 24 5.24 11.97 -12.22
CA TYR A 24 4.04 12.05 -13.06
C TYR A 24 4.24 12.84 -14.35
N ALA A 25 5.22 13.74 -14.39
CA ALA A 25 5.61 14.47 -15.61
C ALA A 25 6.45 13.60 -16.57
N ASP A 26 7.34 12.74 -16.05
CA ASP A 26 8.24 11.87 -16.84
C ASP A 26 8.51 10.56 -16.07
N MET A 27 7.56 9.63 -16.15
CA MET A 27 7.66 8.36 -15.43
C MET A 27 8.92 7.56 -15.78
N PRO A 28 9.32 7.38 -17.07
CA PRO A 28 10.53 6.63 -17.40
C PRO A 28 11.79 7.22 -16.78
N ARG A 29 11.89 8.53 -16.69
CA ARG A 29 13.06 9.21 -16.11
C ARG A 29 13.14 9.03 -14.60
N TRP A 30 12.00 9.08 -13.90
CA TRP A 30 11.97 9.25 -12.45
C TRP A 30 11.51 8.01 -11.68
N SER A 31 11.09 6.93 -12.37
CA SER A 31 10.57 5.71 -11.74
C SER A 31 11.52 5.12 -10.71
N PHE A 32 12.77 4.88 -11.07
CA PHE A 32 13.75 4.29 -10.16
C PHE A 32 14.02 5.20 -8.95
N ASN A 33 14.20 6.50 -9.19
CA ASN A 33 14.45 7.46 -8.11
C ASN A 33 13.32 7.52 -7.11
N LEU A 34 12.06 7.55 -7.60
CA LEU A 34 10.87 7.57 -6.75
C LEU A 34 10.76 6.27 -5.94
N GLN A 35 10.97 5.11 -6.59
CA GLN A 35 10.86 3.82 -5.91
C GLN A 35 11.95 3.64 -4.83
N ILE A 36 13.18 4.07 -5.07
CA ILE A 36 14.23 4.09 -4.05
C ILE A 36 13.91 5.05 -2.91
N TYR A 37 13.32 6.21 -3.21
CA TYR A 37 12.88 7.14 -2.16
C TYR A 37 11.84 6.51 -1.24
N PHE A 38 10.80 5.89 -1.81
CA PHE A 38 9.77 5.20 -1.02
C PHE A 38 10.34 4.03 -0.24
N LEU A 39 11.16 3.19 -0.88
CA LEU A 39 11.83 2.06 -0.23
C LEU A 39 12.61 2.50 1.01
N ASN A 40 13.42 3.55 0.90
CA ASN A 40 14.18 4.11 2.01
C ASN A 40 13.27 4.64 3.14
N LYS A 41 12.22 5.39 2.80
CA LYS A 41 11.28 5.93 3.80
C LYS A 41 10.52 4.83 4.53
N ARG A 42 9.99 3.86 3.78
CA ARG A 42 9.25 2.73 4.32
C ARG A 42 10.12 1.82 5.18
N PHE A 43 11.35 1.55 4.74
CA PHE A 43 12.26 0.73 5.55
C PHE A 43 12.59 1.39 6.89
N LYS A 44 12.81 2.71 6.90
CA LYS A 44 12.98 3.45 8.15
C LYS A 44 11.77 3.30 9.07
N GLU A 45 10.56 3.45 8.54
CA GLU A 45 9.32 3.26 9.30
C GLU A 45 9.20 1.85 9.86
N VAL A 46 9.51 0.82 9.06
CA VAL A 46 9.47 -0.58 9.52
C VAL A 46 10.46 -0.84 10.65
N VAL A 47 11.66 -0.25 10.58
CA VAL A 47 12.65 -0.34 11.68
C VAL A 47 12.11 0.33 12.94
N GLU A 48 11.53 1.54 12.83
CA GLU A 48 10.91 2.24 13.95
C GLU A 48 9.74 1.44 14.56
N ILE A 49 8.88 0.85 13.71
CA ILE A 49 7.77 -0.02 14.12
C ILE A 49 8.30 -1.24 14.89
N SER A 50 9.35 -1.89 14.39
CA SER A 50 9.94 -3.07 15.01
C SER A 50 10.54 -2.82 16.40
N GLN A 51 10.88 -1.57 16.70
CA GLN A 51 11.42 -1.12 17.99
C GLN A 51 10.36 -0.54 18.93
N SER A 52 9.14 -0.33 18.44
CA SER A 52 8.04 0.21 19.23
C SER A 52 7.39 -0.88 20.09
N THR A 53 6.93 -0.48 21.27
CA THR A 53 6.06 -1.29 22.14
C THR A 53 4.57 -1.04 21.87
N ASP A 54 4.26 -0.02 21.07
CA ASP A 54 2.88 0.36 20.76
C ASP A 54 2.33 -0.46 19.59
N THR A 55 1.02 -0.65 19.55
CA THR A 55 0.34 -1.16 18.36
C THR A 55 0.18 -0.03 17.36
N LEU A 56 0.65 -0.27 16.14
CA LEU A 56 0.63 0.73 15.07
C LEU A 56 -0.30 0.29 13.93
N ILE A 57 -0.89 1.26 13.24
CA ILE A 57 -1.60 1.06 11.98
C ILE A 57 -0.93 1.92 10.91
N GLN A 58 -0.50 1.28 9.83
CA GLN A 58 0.25 1.93 8.76
C GLN A 58 -0.57 1.98 7.46
N ASP A 59 -0.55 3.13 6.79
CA ASP A 59 -1.11 3.29 5.45
C ASP A 59 -0.03 2.95 4.41
N ARG A 60 -0.22 1.81 3.77
CA ARG A 60 0.73 1.09 2.91
C ARG A 60 2.01 0.65 3.63
N THR A 61 2.62 -0.37 3.10
CA THR A 61 3.85 -0.95 3.60
C THR A 61 4.95 -0.94 2.54
N ILE A 62 6.15 -1.36 2.91
CA ILE A 62 7.26 -1.58 1.98
C ILE A 62 6.94 -2.67 0.93
N PHE A 63 5.99 -3.56 1.23
CA PHE A 63 5.64 -4.67 0.33
C PHE A 63 4.90 -4.18 -0.91
N GLU A 64 4.01 -3.19 -0.81
CA GLU A 64 3.31 -2.65 -1.96
C GLU A 64 4.27 -2.01 -2.96
N ASP A 65 5.28 -1.28 -2.48
CA ASP A 65 6.30 -0.69 -3.35
C ASP A 65 7.02 -1.76 -4.18
N ALA A 66 7.42 -2.87 -3.54
CA ALA A 66 8.20 -3.92 -4.18
C ALA A 66 7.36 -4.96 -4.94
N ARG A 67 6.11 -5.20 -4.54
CA ARG A 67 5.26 -6.24 -5.15
C ARG A 67 4.29 -5.68 -6.19
N ILE A 68 3.98 -4.38 -6.12
CA ILE A 68 2.98 -3.73 -6.96
C ILE A 68 3.61 -2.64 -7.84
N PHE A 69 4.17 -1.58 -7.21
CA PHE A 69 4.56 -0.37 -7.94
C PHE A 69 5.81 -0.58 -8.80
N ALA A 70 6.91 -1.05 -8.25
CA ALA A 70 8.15 -1.25 -8.99
C ALA A 70 7.98 -2.28 -10.13
N PRO A 71 7.36 -3.46 -9.91
CA PRO A 71 7.10 -4.39 -11.00
C PRO A 71 6.15 -3.83 -12.08
N ASN A 72 5.14 -3.03 -11.70
CA ASN A 72 4.25 -2.41 -12.68
C ASN A 72 5.00 -1.42 -13.60
N LEU A 73 5.90 -0.63 -13.01
CA LEU A 73 6.74 0.30 -13.77
C LEU A 73 7.72 -0.42 -14.69
N HIS A 74 8.29 -1.53 -14.22
CA HIS A 74 9.17 -2.36 -15.02
C HIS A 74 8.44 -2.98 -16.22
N ASP A 75 7.28 -3.63 -16.01
CA ASP A 75 6.49 -4.27 -17.07
C ASP A 75 6.01 -3.27 -18.13
N GLN A 76 5.76 -2.03 -17.73
CA GLN A 76 5.37 -0.96 -18.64
C GLN A 76 6.57 -0.28 -19.33
N GLY A 77 7.80 -0.79 -19.13
CA GLY A 77 9.01 -0.24 -19.71
C GLY A 77 9.46 1.12 -19.13
N MET A 78 8.89 1.50 -17.98
CA MET A 78 9.21 2.74 -17.28
C MET A 78 10.38 2.60 -16.29
N MET A 79 10.85 1.37 -16.05
CA MET A 79 12.04 1.04 -15.27
C MET A 79 12.87 0.00 -16.04
N SER A 80 14.18 0.19 -16.15
CA SER A 80 15.04 -0.76 -16.85
C SER A 80 15.19 -2.07 -16.08
N ASP A 81 15.51 -3.19 -16.79
CA ASP A 81 15.79 -4.49 -16.17
C ASP A 81 16.88 -4.39 -15.11
N ARG A 82 17.94 -3.62 -15.40
CA ARG A 82 19.05 -3.41 -14.49
C ARG A 82 18.64 -2.67 -13.22
N ASP A 83 17.83 -1.62 -13.36
CA ASP A 83 17.36 -0.82 -12.22
C ASP A 83 16.36 -1.62 -11.38
N PHE A 84 15.49 -2.38 -12.04
CA PHE A 84 14.54 -3.26 -11.36
C PHE A 84 15.22 -4.39 -10.60
N ALA A 85 16.24 -5.04 -11.18
CA ALA A 85 17.04 -6.06 -10.50
C ALA A 85 17.73 -5.47 -9.25
N ASN A 86 18.40 -4.32 -9.39
CA ASN A 86 19.06 -3.65 -8.27
C ASN A 86 18.07 -3.23 -7.17
N TYR A 87 16.88 -2.77 -7.53
CA TYR A 87 15.81 -2.46 -6.59
C TYR A 87 15.36 -3.71 -5.82
N THR A 88 15.15 -4.82 -6.53
CA THR A 88 14.69 -6.09 -5.94
C THR A 88 15.73 -6.67 -4.98
N ASP A 89 17.00 -6.67 -5.36
CA ASP A 89 18.09 -7.14 -4.50
C ASP A 89 18.17 -6.35 -3.20
N LEU A 90 18.03 -5.02 -3.30
CA LEU A 90 18.01 -4.14 -2.13
C LEU A 90 16.80 -4.41 -1.24
N PHE A 91 15.60 -4.57 -1.83
CA PHE A 91 14.39 -4.91 -1.10
C PHE A 91 14.54 -6.25 -0.37
N ASP A 92 15.01 -7.30 -1.03
CA ASP A 92 15.16 -8.64 -0.43
C ASP A 92 16.16 -8.61 0.74
N LEU A 93 17.24 -7.85 0.61
CA LEU A 93 18.18 -7.62 1.73
C LEU A 93 17.46 -6.94 2.92
N MET A 94 16.71 -5.88 2.68
CA MET A 94 15.96 -5.17 3.73
C MET A 94 14.93 -6.08 4.39
N MET A 95 14.23 -6.92 3.62
CA MET A 95 13.20 -7.83 4.13
C MET A 95 13.76 -8.97 4.97
N SER A 96 15.02 -9.34 4.79
CA SER A 96 15.69 -10.31 5.69
C SER A 96 15.83 -9.80 7.13
N LEU A 97 15.66 -8.50 7.35
CA LEU A 97 15.87 -7.82 8.64
C LEU A 97 14.56 -7.44 9.35
N VAL A 98 13.40 -7.64 8.74
CA VAL A 98 12.11 -7.17 9.28
C VAL A 98 11.06 -8.28 9.34
N LYS A 99 10.04 -8.06 10.17
CA LYS A 99 8.89 -8.97 10.30
C LYS A 99 7.73 -8.50 9.42
N LEU A 100 6.89 -9.46 9.01
CA LEU A 100 5.60 -9.17 8.40
C LEU A 100 4.67 -8.48 9.41
N PRO A 101 3.71 -7.66 8.96
CA PRO A 101 2.66 -7.13 9.82
C PRO A 101 1.81 -8.26 10.41
N ASP A 102 1.34 -8.04 11.65
CA ASP A 102 0.48 -9.02 12.34
C ASP A 102 -0.89 -9.16 11.68
N LEU A 103 -1.35 -8.14 10.99
CA LEU A 103 -2.59 -8.13 10.21
C LEU A 103 -2.47 -7.17 9.02
N MET A 104 -2.87 -7.63 7.84
CA MET A 104 -3.08 -6.81 6.65
C MET A 104 -4.58 -6.59 6.44
N ILE A 105 -4.97 -5.35 6.16
CA ILE A 105 -6.33 -4.98 5.77
C ILE A 105 -6.26 -4.46 4.33
N TYR A 106 -6.74 -5.26 3.38
CA TYR A 106 -6.80 -4.88 1.96
C TYR A 106 -8.17 -4.30 1.62
N ILE A 107 -8.19 -3.04 1.20
CA ILE A 107 -9.42 -2.38 0.73
C ILE A 107 -9.47 -2.56 -0.79
N ARG A 108 -10.29 -3.52 -1.25
CA ARG A 108 -10.48 -3.82 -2.67
C ARG A 108 -11.51 -2.86 -3.25
N SER A 109 -11.16 -2.14 -4.30
CA SER A 109 -12.06 -1.24 -5.01
C SER A 109 -11.91 -1.40 -6.51
N SER A 110 -13.03 -1.32 -7.24
CA SER A 110 -13.03 -1.36 -8.69
C SER A 110 -12.38 -0.10 -9.30
N ILE A 111 -11.89 -0.22 -10.53
CA ILE A 111 -11.31 0.91 -11.27
C ILE A 111 -12.22 2.14 -11.30
N PRO A 112 -13.53 2.05 -11.59
CA PRO A 112 -14.42 3.20 -11.52
C PRO A 112 -14.43 3.89 -10.17
N THR A 113 -14.44 3.12 -9.08
CA THR A 113 -14.38 3.67 -7.71
C THR A 113 -13.04 4.35 -7.45
N LEU A 114 -11.92 3.75 -7.85
CA LEU A 114 -10.59 4.36 -7.71
C LEU A 114 -10.49 5.68 -8.47
N VAL A 115 -10.94 5.73 -9.72
CA VAL A 115 -10.96 6.96 -10.55
C VAL A 115 -11.80 8.03 -9.87
N SER A 116 -12.99 7.69 -9.35
CA SER A 116 -13.85 8.62 -8.63
C SER A 116 -13.18 9.18 -7.36
N GLN A 117 -12.47 8.34 -6.60
CA GLN A 117 -11.75 8.76 -5.40
C GLN A 117 -10.54 9.66 -5.73
N ILE A 118 -9.78 9.35 -6.80
CA ILE A 118 -8.68 10.18 -7.28
C ILE A 118 -9.21 11.56 -7.69
N ALA A 119 -10.30 11.62 -8.47
CA ALA A 119 -10.93 12.87 -8.87
C ALA A 119 -11.43 13.69 -7.67
N LYS A 120 -12.08 13.05 -6.68
CA LYS A 120 -12.55 13.69 -5.44
C LYS A 120 -11.39 14.26 -4.60
N ARG A 121 -10.24 13.57 -4.57
CA ARG A 121 -9.05 14.01 -3.84
C ARG A 121 -8.38 15.23 -4.48
N GLY A 122 -8.44 15.36 -5.81
CA GLY A 122 -8.10 16.58 -6.55
C GLY A 122 -6.63 16.98 -6.55
N ARG A 123 -5.70 16.04 -6.40
CA ARG A 123 -4.26 16.33 -6.49
C ARG A 123 -3.88 16.61 -7.94
N GLU A 124 -3.27 17.77 -8.22
CA GLU A 124 -2.95 18.21 -9.56
C GLU A 124 -2.07 17.22 -10.34
N TYR A 125 -1.05 16.67 -9.72
CA TYR A 125 -0.13 15.71 -10.35
C TYR A 125 -0.78 14.35 -10.67
N GLU A 126 -1.92 14.03 -10.05
CA GLU A 126 -2.65 12.78 -10.32
C GLU A 126 -3.58 12.89 -11.55
N GLN A 127 -3.81 14.09 -12.08
CA GLN A 127 -4.69 14.29 -13.24
C GLN A 127 -4.14 13.64 -14.53
N SER A 128 -2.84 13.37 -14.58
CA SER A 128 -2.17 12.70 -15.70
C SER A 128 -2.13 11.18 -15.58
N ILE A 129 -2.70 10.58 -14.51
CA ILE A 129 -2.69 9.14 -14.31
C ILE A 129 -3.48 8.46 -15.44
N ARG A 130 -2.83 7.51 -16.11
CA ARG A 130 -3.42 6.75 -17.21
C ARG A 130 -4.22 5.56 -16.68
N LEU A 131 -5.29 5.22 -17.38
CA LEU A 131 -6.17 4.10 -17.01
C LEU A 131 -5.43 2.75 -17.06
N ASP A 132 -4.57 2.54 -18.05
CA ASP A 132 -3.76 1.32 -18.19
C ASP A 132 -2.78 1.15 -17.01
N TYR A 133 -2.23 2.24 -16.49
CA TYR A 133 -1.41 2.22 -15.28
C TYR A 133 -2.21 1.74 -14.06
N LEU A 134 -3.41 2.27 -13.83
CA LEU A 134 -4.28 1.84 -12.74
C LEU A 134 -4.70 0.37 -12.87
N GLN A 135 -5.02 -0.08 -14.08
CA GLN A 135 -5.35 -1.49 -14.35
C GLN A 135 -4.16 -2.42 -14.07
N GLY A 136 -2.96 -1.99 -14.42
CA GLY A 136 -1.74 -2.71 -14.08
C GLY A 136 -1.54 -2.85 -12.57
N LEU A 137 -1.77 -1.78 -11.79
CA LEU A 137 -1.71 -1.82 -10.33
C LEU A 137 -2.76 -2.76 -9.74
N GLU A 138 -4.04 -2.65 -10.16
CA GLU A 138 -5.14 -3.51 -9.70
C GLU A 138 -4.80 -4.99 -9.90
N LYS A 139 -4.37 -5.37 -11.12
CA LYS A 139 -3.97 -6.74 -11.43
C LYS A 139 -2.90 -7.25 -10.48
N ARG A 140 -1.87 -6.46 -10.20
CA ARG A 140 -0.78 -6.85 -9.29
C ARG A 140 -1.22 -6.95 -7.85
N TYR A 141 -2.13 -6.09 -7.40
CA TYR A 141 -2.74 -6.23 -6.08
C TYR A 141 -3.46 -7.57 -5.95
N GLU A 142 -4.30 -7.94 -6.93
CA GLU A 142 -5.04 -9.21 -6.91
C GLU A 142 -4.08 -10.42 -6.93
N GLU A 143 -3.04 -10.40 -7.76
CA GLU A 143 -2.02 -11.45 -7.82
C GLU A 143 -1.27 -11.59 -6.48
N TRP A 144 -0.88 -10.48 -5.88
CA TRP A 144 -0.19 -10.49 -4.61
C TRP A 144 -1.08 -10.97 -3.45
N ILE A 145 -2.30 -10.44 -3.36
CA ILE A 145 -3.26 -10.82 -2.32
C ILE A 145 -3.64 -12.30 -2.43
N ALA A 146 -3.79 -12.86 -3.64
CA ALA A 146 -4.04 -14.28 -3.84
C ALA A 146 -2.92 -15.20 -3.31
N THR A 147 -1.70 -14.69 -3.20
CA THR A 147 -0.52 -15.44 -2.73
C THR A 147 -0.06 -15.03 -1.32
N TYR A 148 -0.71 -14.05 -0.72
CA TYR A 148 -0.33 -13.54 0.60
C TYR A 148 -0.53 -14.60 1.69
N LYS A 149 0.50 -14.82 2.52
CA LYS A 149 0.52 -15.90 3.54
C LYS A 149 0.23 -15.43 4.96
N GLY A 150 0.23 -14.12 5.19
CA GLY A 150 -0.05 -13.55 6.52
C GLY A 150 -1.55 -13.44 6.83
N PRO A 151 -1.91 -13.05 8.05
CA PRO A 151 -3.28 -12.70 8.39
C PRO A 151 -3.79 -11.56 7.52
N LEU A 152 -4.95 -11.77 6.89
CA LEU A 152 -5.54 -10.86 5.90
C LEU A 152 -7.03 -10.66 6.15
N ILE A 153 -7.48 -9.43 6.01
CA ILE A 153 -8.88 -9.04 5.88
C ILE A 153 -9.05 -8.33 4.54
N ILE A 154 -10.06 -8.71 3.76
CA ILE A 154 -10.44 -8.02 2.53
C ILE A 154 -11.72 -7.25 2.78
N VAL A 155 -11.69 -5.94 2.57
CA VAL A 155 -12.83 -5.02 2.70
C VAL A 155 -13.28 -4.61 1.30
N ASP A 156 -14.57 -4.78 0.98
CA ASP A 156 -15.17 -4.32 -0.27
C ASP A 156 -15.32 -2.79 -0.25
N GLY A 157 -14.37 -2.08 -0.83
CA GLY A 157 -14.35 -0.62 -0.90
C GLY A 157 -15.39 0.00 -1.84
N ASP A 158 -16.04 -0.81 -2.69
CA ASP A 158 -17.14 -0.33 -3.54
C ASP A 158 -18.43 -0.19 -2.74
N ASN A 159 -18.71 -1.11 -1.82
CA ASN A 159 -19.94 -1.18 -1.06
C ASN A 159 -19.77 -0.73 0.40
N CYS A 160 -18.65 -1.03 1.03
CA CYS A 160 -18.35 -0.66 2.41
C CYS A 160 -17.84 0.80 2.51
N LYS A 161 -18.67 1.70 2.97
CA LYS A 161 -18.36 3.14 3.13
C LYS A 161 -17.97 3.45 4.58
N PHE A 162 -17.04 2.72 5.13
CA PHE A 162 -16.61 2.80 6.53
C PHE A 162 -16.10 4.19 6.98
N GLY A 163 -15.75 5.07 6.05
CA GLY A 163 -15.43 6.47 6.35
C GLY A 163 -16.63 7.35 6.59
N ASP A 164 -17.80 7.00 6.02
CA ASP A 164 -19.00 7.81 5.99
C ASP A 164 -20.16 7.16 6.76
N ARG A 165 -20.20 5.82 6.88
CA ARG A 165 -21.28 5.05 7.51
C ARG A 165 -20.79 4.30 8.76
N PRO A 166 -21.34 4.61 9.96
CA PRO A 166 -20.93 3.97 11.22
C PRO A 166 -21.13 2.45 11.23
N GLU A 167 -22.19 1.96 10.59
CA GLU A 167 -22.50 0.53 10.48
C GLU A 167 -21.42 -0.24 9.70
N ASP A 168 -20.96 0.32 8.58
CA ASP A 168 -19.87 -0.28 7.79
C ASP A 168 -18.55 -0.26 8.58
N PHE A 169 -18.30 0.83 9.30
CA PHE A 169 -17.13 0.93 10.17
C PHE A 169 -17.17 -0.14 11.28
N GLN A 170 -18.34 -0.37 11.89
CA GLN A 170 -18.51 -1.40 12.90
C GLN A 170 -18.24 -2.80 12.35
N GLN A 171 -18.73 -3.12 11.14
CA GLN A 171 -18.46 -4.40 10.48
C GLN A 171 -16.94 -4.63 10.26
N VAL A 172 -16.21 -3.61 9.82
CA VAL A 172 -14.75 -3.72 9.67
C VAL A 172 -14.07 -3.94 11.02
N CYS A 173 -14.51 -3.27 12.07
CA CYS A 173 -14.00 -3.49 13.43
C CYS A 173 -14.24 -4.93 13.90
N GLU A 174 -15.42 -5.48 13.67
CA GLU A 174 -15.77 -6.88 14.03
C GLU A 174 -14.84 -7.89 13.31
N LEU A 175 -14.54 -7.67 12.03
CA LEU A 175 -13.57 -8.50 11.29
C LEU A 175 -12.15 -8.41 11.89
N ILE A 176 -11.72 -7.20 12.29
CA ILE A 176 -10.43 -6.99 12.94
C ILE A 176 -10.39 -7.71 14.29
N ASP A 177 -11.41 -7.51 15.14
CA ASP A 177 -11.49 -8.12 16.46
C ASP A 177 -11.49 -9.65 16.37
N GLN A 178 -12.24 -10.20 15.42
CA GLN A 178 -12.27 -11.63 15.19
C GLN A 178 -10.91 -12.18 14.71
N LYS A 179 -10.22 -11.44 13.83
CA LYS A 179 -8.92 -11.88 13.28
C LYS A 179 -7.77 -11.77 14.28
N LEU A 180 -7.76 -10.73 15.11
CA LEU A 180 -6.70 -10.49 16.09
C LEU A 180 -6.93 -11.18 17.44
N TYR A 181 -8.19 -11.28 17.89
CA TYR A 181 -8.55 -11.69 19.24
C TYR A 181 -9.53 -12.87 19.27
N GLY A 182 -9.99 -13.35 18.14
CA GLY A 182 -10.92 -14.48 18.05
C GLY A 182 -10.28 -15.77 18.49
N LEU A 183 -11.06 -16.61 19.20
CA LEU A 183 -10.62 -17.94 19.64
C LEU A 183 -10.47 -18.93 18.48
N PHE A 184 -11.12 -18.66 17.36
CA PHE A 184 -11.10 -19.51 16.17
C PHE A 184 -10.69 -18.64 14.97
N PRO A 185 -9.70 -19.07 14.15
CA PRO A 185 -9.34 -18.36 12.95
C PRO A 185 -10.51 -18.31 11.96
N LEU A 186 -10.69 -17.19 11.29
CA LEU A 186 -11.52 -17.10 10.09
C LEU A 186 -10.86 -17.92 8.98
N GLU A 187 -11.59 -18.86 8.37
CA GLU A 187 -11.16 -19.61 7.19
C GLU A 187 -10.96 -18.72 5.95
#